data_e0096e24f4f82954f3c59c77b891a166
#
_entry.id   e0096e24f4f82954f3c59c77b891a166
#
_cell.length_a   1.000
_cell.length_b   1.000
_cell.length_c   1.000
_cell.angle_alpha   90.00
_cell.angle_beta   90.00
_cell.angle_gamma   90.00
#
_symmetry.space_group_name_H-M   'P 1'
#
loop_
_entity.id
_entity.type
_entity.pdbx_description
1 polymer ?
#
loop_
_entity_poly.entity_id
_entity_poly.type
_entity_poly.pdbx_seq_one_letter_code
_entity_poly.pdbx_strand_id
1 'polypeptide(L)'
;MNALVHKSLVVQLQAHGTERFPVLAHLEYDADDPFAVTVVFAHDGRVLARWKVDRGMLGEGLTKPVGVGDVRFRPVADGPSEELCMEFYGDAHADGGRQHAAVFMWASAVAAFLRETHAVVAPGEEEAGVDDFLAEVLAGS
;
A
#
# COMPACT_ATOMS: atom_id res chain seq x y z
N MET A 1 -4.90 -18.59 -14.65
CA MET A 1 -4.68 -18.58 -13.17
C MET A 1 -3.99 -17.28 -12.78
N ASN A 2 -4.57 -16.55 -11.84
CA ASN A 2 -4.05 -15.25 -11.45
C ASN A 2 -2.84 -15.42 -10.54
N ALA A 3 -1.77 -14.69 -10.81
CA ALA A 3 -0.62 -14.66 -9.92
C ALA A 3 -0.91 -13.65 -8.80
N LEU A 4 -0.88 -14.12 -7.57
CA LEU A 4 -1.10 -13.31 -6.39
C LEU A 4 0.18 -13.24 -5.57
N VAL A 5 0.50 -12.05 -5.06
CA VAL A 5 1.59 -11.85 -4.12
C VAL A 5 0.99 -11.34 -2.82
N HIS A 6 1.34 -11.95 -1.73
CA HIS A 6 0.82 -11.59 -0.42
C HIS A 6 1.94 -11.55 0.60
N LYS A 7 1.91 -10.54 1.47
CA LYS A 7 2.85 -10.43 2.57
C LYS A 7 2.16 -9.80 3.77
N SER A 8 2.36 -10.40 4.93
CA SER A 8 1.85 -9.86 6.20
C SER A 8 3.00 -9.28 7.00
N LEU A 9 2.80 -8.09 7.53
CA LEU A 9 3.79 -7.36 8.33
C LEU A 9 3.16 -6.87 9.63
N VAL A 10 3.98 -6.73 10.67
CA VAL A 10 3.61 -5.91 11.82
C VAL A 10 4.06 -4.48 11.51
N VAL A 11 3.13 -3.54 11.61
CA VAL A 11 3.39 -2.13 11.35
C VAL A 11 2.99 -1.32 12.59
N GLN A 12 3.35 -0.03 12.62
CA GLN A 12 3.03 0.84 13.74
C GLN A 12 2.00 1.87 13.28
N LEU A 13 0.85 1.88 13.94
CA LEU A 13 -0.22 2.84 13.68
C LEU A 13 -0.17 3.99 14.68
N GLN A 14 -0.29 5.20 14.17
CA GLN A 14 -0.38 6.42 14.96
C GLN A 14 -1.59 7.21 14.48
N ALA A 15 -2.65 7.22 15.28
CA ALA A 15 -3.91 7.87 14.92
C ALA A 15 -4.15 9.14 15.72
N HIS A 16 -3.77 9.14 17.00
CA HIS A 16 -3.97 10.27 17.91
C HIS A 16 -2.70 10.47 18.72
N GLY A 17 -2.24 11.71 18.80
CA GLY A 17 -1.04 12.05 19.57
C GLY A 17 0.22 11.47 18.93
N THR A 18 1.19 11.11 19.77
CA THR A 18 2.48 10.62 19.32
C THR A 18 2.69 9.12 19.57
N GLU A 19 1.72 8.47 20.21
CA GLU A 19 1.84 7.05 20.51
C GLU A 19 1.63 6.20 19.26
N ARG A 20 2.52 5.22 19.09
CA ARG A 20 2.42 4.22 18.06
C ARG A 20 2.02 2.90 18.69
N PHE A 21 1.17 2.14 18.04
CA PHE A 21 0.83 0.79 18.50
C PHE A 21 0.86 -0.19 17.33
N PRO A 22 1.19 -1.46 17.59
CA PRO A 22 1.34 -2.44 16.52
C PRO A 22 -0.01 -2.90 15.99
N VAL A 23 -0.10 -2.99 14.67
CA VAL A 23 -1.22 -3.63 13.98
C VAL A 23 -0.65 -4.51 12.88
N LEU A 24 -1.45 -5.43 12.35
CA LEU A 24 -1.07 -6.21 11.18
C LEU A 24 -1.43 -5.47 9.92
N ALA A 25 -0.53 -5.52 8.94
CA ALA A 25 -0.82 -5.08 7.58
C ALA A 25 -0.66 -6.26 6.64
N HIS A 26 -1.65 -6.46 5.78
CA HIS A 26 -1.59 -7.45 4.72
C HIS A 26 -1.46 -6.71 3.40
N LEU A 27 -0.36 -6.94 2.70
CA LEU A 27 -0.12 -6.37 1.39
C LEU A 27 -0.49 -7.44 0.36
N GLU A 28 -1.33 -7.10 -0.58
CA GLU A 28 -1.82 -8.02 -1.60
C GLU A 28 -1.67 -7.40 -2.98
N TYR A 29 -1.20 -8.20 -3.93
CA TYR A 29 -1.05 -7.79 -5.32
C TYR A 29 -1.62 -8.87 -6.22
N ASP A 30 -2.48 -8.47 -7.15
CA ASP A 30 -3.11 -9.36 -8.13
C ASP A 30 -2.67 -8.91 -9.52
N ALA A 31 -2.10 -9.85 -10.31
CA ALA A 31 -1.65 -9.55 -11.67
C ALA A 31 -2.79 -9.08 -12.58
N ASP A 32 -4.04 -9.40 -12.25
CA ASP A 32 -5.20 -8.94 -13.02
C ASP A 32 -5.58 -7.50 -12.69
N ASP A 33 -5.01 -6.92 -11.63
CA ASP A 33 -5.16 -5.52 -11.26
C ASP A 33 -3.75 -4.93 -11.04
N PRO A 34 -2.94 -4.82 -12.10
CA PRO A 34 -1.49 -4.68 -11.98
C PRO A 34 -1.01 -3.31 -11.51
N PHE A 35 -1.88 -2.29 -11.52
CA PHE A 35 -1.52 -0.97 -11.02
C PHE A 35 -1.69 -0.83 -9.52
N ALA A 36 -2.46 -1.72 -8.88
CA ALA A 36 -2.87 -1.53 -7.50
C ALA A 36 -2.22 -2.51 -6.53
N VAL A 37 -1.95 -2.02 -5.33
CA VAL A 37 -1.65 -2.84 -4.16
C VAL A 37 -2.77 -2.63 -3.16
N THR A 38 -3.33 -3.71 -2.65
CA THR A 38 -4.33 -3.64 -1.58
C THR A 38 -3.62 -3.77 -0.24
N VAL A 39 -3.88 -2.83 0.66
CA VAL A 39 -3.34 -2.83 2.01
C VAL A 39 -4.49 -2.97 2.98
N VAL A 40 -4.47 -4.05 3.77
CA VAL A 40 -5.51 -4.32 4.77
C VAL A 40 -4.87 -4.22 6.15
N PHE A 41 -5.39 -3.34 6.98
CA PHE A 41 -4.94 -3.22 8.37
C PHE A 41 -5.89 -3.98 9.28
N ALA A 42 -5.34 -4.77 10.18
CA ALA A 42 -6.11 -5.60 11.09
C ALA A 42 -5.51 -5.59 12.50
N HIS A 43 -6.39 -5.73 13.49
CA HIS A 43 -5.99 -5.80 14.89
C HIS A 43 -6.98 -6.69 15.63
N ASP A 44 -6.45 -7.62 16.44
CA ASP A 44 -7.27 -8.58 17.21
C ASP A 44 -8.32 -9.30 16.35
N GLY A 45 -7.92 -9.72 15.14
CA GLY A 45 -8.79 -10.45 14.24
C GLY A 45 -9.84 -9.61 13.52
N ARG A 46 -9.80 -8.29 13.68
CA ARG A 46 -10.75 -7.36 13.05
C ARG A 46 -10.08 -6.53 12.00
N VAL A 47 -10.71 -6.38 10.85
CA VAL A 47 -10.23 -5.48 9.80
C VAL A 47 -10.54 -4.04 10.23
N LEU A 48 -9.50 -3.21 10.31
CA LEU A 48 -9.63 -1.79 10.65
C LEU A 48 -9.89 -0.95 9.42
N ALA A 49 -9.19 -1.25 8.32
CA ALA A 49 -9.29 -0.48 7.09
C ALA A 49 -8.73 -1.28 5.93
N ARG A 50 -9.20 -0.96 4.74
CA ARG A 50 -8.73 -1.54 3.48
C ARG A 50 -8.51 -0.40 2.49
N TRP A 51 -7.32 -0.35 1.90
CA TRP A 51 -6.96 0.70 0.95
C TRP A 51 -6.37 0.07 -0.30
N LYS A 52 -6.76 0.61 -1.46
CA LYS A 52 -6.05 0.33 -2.71
C LYS A 52 -5.16 1.53 -3.02
N VAL A 53 -3.88 1.25 -3.23
CA VAL A 53 -2.90 2.29 -3.53
C VAL A 53 -2.18 1.94 -4.82
N ASP A 54 -1.65 2.95 -5.50
CA ASP A 54 -0.92 2.75 -6.75
C ASP A 54 0.44 2.09 -6.46
N ARG A 55 0.75 1.00 -7.17
CA ARG A 55 1.99 0.26 -6.98
C ARG A 55 3.22 1.12 -7.23
N GLY A 56 3.21 1.89 -8.32
CA GLY A 56 4.34 2.77 -8.65
C GLY A 56 4.55 3.85 -7.60
N MET A 57 3.46 4.41 -7.09
CA MET A 57 3.52 5.45 -6.06
C MET A 57 4.03 4.89 -4.73
N LEU A 58 3.63 3.67 -4.36
CA LEU A 58 4.15 3.01 -3.18
C LEU A 58 5.68 2.85 -3.27
N GLY A 59 6.16 2.45 -4.45
CA GLY A 59 7.60 2.32 -4.71
C GLY A 59 8.32 3.67 -4.66
N GLU A 60 7.75 4.70 -5.26
CA GLU A 60 8.35 6.04 -5.23
C GLU A 60 8.44 6.59 -3.80
N GLY A 61 7.44 6.29 -2.97
CA GLY A 61 7.40 6.72 -1.58
C GLY A 61 8.54 6.19 -0.72
N LEU A 62 9.22 5.13 -1.18
CA LEU A 62 10.41 4.63 -0.49
C LEU A 62 11.59 5.59 -0.60
N THR A 63 11.60 6.49 -1.58
CA THR A 63 12.73 7.38 -1.84
C THR A 63 12.39 8.86 -1.71
N LYS A 64 11.13 9.24 -1.91
CA LYS A 64 10.72 10.65 -1.86
C LYS A 64 9.24 10.75 -1.46
N PRO A 65 8.82 11.90 -0.91
CA PRO A 65 7.40 12.12 -0.62
C PRO A 65 6.57 12.13 -1.90
N VAL A 66 5.50 11.37 -1.92
CA VAL A 66 4.53 11.33 -3.03
C VAL A 66 3.14 11.15 -2.45
N GLY A 67 2.12 11.46 -3.22
CA GLY A 67 0.75 11.21 -2.79
C GLY A 67 -0.27 11.69 -3.78
N VAL A 68 -1.45 11.09 -3.73
CA VAL A 68 -2.64 11.48 -4.50
C VAL A 68 -3.85 11.39 -3.58
N GLY A 69 -4.65 12.44 -3.58
CA GLY A 69 -5.88 12.46 -2.80
C GLY A 69 -5.61 12.36 -1.31
N ASP A 70 -6.21 11.37 -0.69
CA ASP A 70 -6.19 11.20 0.76
C ASP A 70 -5.08 10.26 1.26
N VAL A 71 -4.20 9.81 0.38
CA VAL A 71 -3.10 8.92 0.75
C VAL A 71 -1.78 9.54 0.33
N ARG A 72 -0.83 9.58 1.27
CA ARG A 72 0.51 10.10 1.04
C ARG A 72 1.55 9.12 1.56
N PHE A 73 2.69 9.07 0.89
CA PHE A 73 3.81 8.21 1.26
C PHE A 73 5.06 9.08 1.41
N ARG A 74 5.87 8.78 2.41
CA ARG A 74 7.17 9.45 2.56
C ARG A 74 8.16 8.53 3.24
N PRO A 75 9.45 8.63 2.87
CA PRO A 75 10.48 7.91 3.61
C PRO A 75 10.72 8.58 4.96
N VAL A 76 10.97 7.76 5.96
CA VAL A 76 11.36 8.24 7.29
C VAL A 76 12.63 7.52 7.66
N ALA A 77 13.71 8.27 7.83
CA ALA A 77 14.96 7.72 8.33
C ALA A 77 14.99 7.96 9.84
N ASP A 78 14.85 6.88 10.61
CA ASP A 78 14.91 6.96 12.07
C ASP A 78 15.92 5.95 12.58
N GLY A 79 17.13 6.45 12.88
CA GLY A 79 18.23 5.62 13.31
C GLY A 79 18.78 4.74 12.18
N PRO A 80 19.24 3.51 12.51
CA PRO A 80 19.85 2.63 11.52
C PRO A 80 18.84 1.95 10.58
N SER A 81 17.54 2.09 10.85
CA SER A 81 16.49 1.43 10.08
C SER A 81 15.61 2.47 9.41
N GLU A 82 15.37 2.27 8.11
CA GLU A 82 14.49 3.15 7.35
C GLU A 82 13.06 2.64 7.42
N GLU A 83 12.13 3.57 7.57
CA GLU A 83 10.70 3.29 7.55
C GLU A 83 10.04 4.00 6.38
N LEU A 84 8.95 3.42 5.89
CA LEU A 84 8.00 4.09 5.00
C LEU A 84 6.82 4.52 5.85
N CYS A 85 6.44 5.79 5.73
CA CYS A 85 5.23 6.30 6.36
C CYS A 85 4.13 6.42 5.32
N MET A 86 2.98 5.81 5.60
CA MET A 86 1.74 6.02 4.83
C MET A 86 0.83 6.89 5.68
N GLU A 87 0.40 8.01 5.12
CA GLU A 87 -0.52 8.92 5.79
C GLU A 87 -1.87 8.88 5.11
N PHE A 88 -2.92 8.74 5.91
CA PHE A 88 -4.29 8.66 5.44
C PHE A 88 -5.07 9.83 6.03
N TYR A 89 -5.78 10.54 5.15
CA TYR A 89 -6.61 11.67 5.53
C TYR A 89 -8.06 11.29 5.29
N GLY A 90 -8.86 11.30 6.34
CA GLY A 90 -10.28 11.01 6.26
C GLY A 90 -11.12 12.27 6.06
N ASP A 91 -12.41 12.13 6.31
CA ASP A 91 -13.36 13.21 6.14
C ASP A 91 -13.09 14.36 7.11
N ALA A 92 -13.46 15.57 6.70
CA ALA A 92 -13.35 16.74 7.56
C ALA A 92 -14.31 16.64 8.75
N HIS A 93 -13.83 17.02 9.92
CA HIS A 93 -14.66 17.15 11.13
C HIS A 93 -15.46 18.44 11.09
N ALA A 94 -16.52 18.49 11.88
CA ALA A 94 -17.35 19.69 12.02
C ALA A 94 -16.58 20.91 12.54
N ASP A 95 -15.49 20.69 13.25
CA ASP A 95 -14.62 21.75 13.80
C ASP A 95 -13.55 22.23 12.81
N GLY A 96 -13.56 21.71 11.55
CA GLY A 96 -12.61 22.09 10.52
C GLY A 96 -11.37 21.22 10.45
N GLY A 97 -11.17 20.28 11.39
CA GLY A 97 -10.08 19.31 11.33
C GLY A 97 -10.42 18.14 10.43
N ARG A 98 -9.40 17.41 9.99
CA ARG A 98 -9.57 16.17 9.23
C ARG A 98 -9.08 15.00 10.05
N GLN A 99 -9.71 13.84 9.89
CA GLN A 99 -9.15 12.61 10.43
C GLN A 99 -7.82 12.34 9.76
N HIS A 100 -6.85 11.91 10.55
CA HIS A 100 -5.51 11.64 10.06
C HIS A 100 -4.96 10.44 10.81
N ALA A 101 -4.38 9.51 10.06
CA ALA A 101 -3.67 8.38 10.62
C ALA A 101 -2.37 8.21 9.86
N ALA A 102 -1.34 7.78 10.54
CA ALA A 102 -0.05 7.46 9.94
C ALA A 102 0.30 6.02 10.28
N VAL A 103 0.83 5.31 9.29
CA VAL A 103 1.29 3.94 9.47
C VAL A 103 2.76 3.89 9.09
N PHE A 104 3.59 3.34 9.98
CA PHE A 104 5.03 3.21 9.78
C PHE A 104 5.36 1.74 9.57
N MET A 105 6.02 1.44 8.47
CA MET A 105 6.42 0.07 8.13
C MET A 105 7.86 0.05 7.67
N TRP A 106 8.53 -1.10 7.87
CA TRP A 106 9.91 -1.24 7.45
C TRP A 106 10.02 -1.09 5.94
N ALA A 107 10.86 -0.15 5.49
CA ALA A 107 11.07 0.10 4.07
C ALA A 107 11.60 -1.16 3.36
N SER A 108 12.47 -1.92 4.03
CA SER A 108 13.02 -3.16 3.46
C SER A 108 11.94 -4.21 3.20
N ALA A 109 10.93 -4.30 4.07
CA ALA A 109 9.83 -5.25 3.89
C ALA A 109 8.94 -4.85 2.71
N VAL A 110 8.66 -3.56 2.57
CA VAL A 110 7.87 -3.04 1.44
C VAL A 110 8.65 -3.24 0.13
N ALA A 111 9.95 -2.95 0.13
CA ALA A 111 10.79 -3.15 -1.05
C ALA A 111 10.82 -4.62 -1.46
N ALA A 112 10.92 -5.55 -0.50
CA ALA A 112 10.90 -6.98 -0.79
C ALA A 112 9.57 -7.42 -1.40
N PHE A 113 8.45 -6.92 -0.87
CA PHE A 113 7.13 -7.18 -1.44
C PHE A 113 7.04 -6.67 -2.88
N LEU A 114 7.47 -5.43 -3.12
CA LEU A 114 7.42 -4.85 -4.47
C LEU A 114 8.28 -5.65 -5.45
N ARG A 115 9.46 -6.13 -5.05
CA ARG A 115 10.27 -6.99 -5.91
C ARG A 115 9.52 -8.25 -6.32
N GLU A 116 8.75 -8.85 -5.43
CA GLU A 116 7.93 -10.01 -5.76
C GLU A 116 6.83 -9.63 -6.76
N THR A 117 6.21 -8.46 -6.59
CA THR A 117 5.20 -8.00 -7.58
C THR A 117 5.84 -7.71 -8.93
N HIS A 118 7.06 -7.19 -8.95
CA HIS A 118 7.78 -6.89 -10.19
C HIS A 118 8.18 -8.17 -10.94
N ALA A 119 8.35 -9.26 -10.23
CA ALA A 119 8.60 -10.56 -10.86
C ALA A 119 7.36 -11.11 -11.56
N VAL A 120 6.18 -10.71 -11.11
CA VAL A 120 4.90 -11.12 -11.72
C VAL A 120 4.52 -10.19 -12.87
N VAL A 121 4.58 -8.89 -12.66
CA VAL A 121 4.34 -7.86 -13.69
C VAL A 121 5.45 -6.82 -13.56
N ALA A 122 6.32 -6.73 -14.55
CA ALA A 122 7.45 -5.80 -14.49
C ALA A 122 6.97 -4.34 -14.46
N PRO A 123 7.73 -3.43 -13.81
CA PRO A 123 7.39 -2.02 -13.82
C PRO A 123 7.31 -1.50 -15.26
N GLY A 124 6.25 -0.75 -15.56
CA GLY A 124 6.00 -0.24 -16.90
C GLY A 124 5.23 -1.18 -17.80
N GLU A 125 4.98 -2.43 -17.38
CA GLU A 125 4.26 -3.41 -18.16
C GLU A 125 2.82 -3.66 -17.67
N GLU A 126 2.33 -2.83 -16.76
CA GLU A 126 1.00 -2.97 -16.18
C GLU A 126 -0.10 -2.89 -17.25
N GLU A 127 0.05 -2.02 -18.25
CA GLU A 127 -0.94 -1.90 -19.33
C GLU A 127 -1.03 -3.17 -20.16
N ALA A 128 0.09 -3.82 -20.43
CA ALA A 128 0.10 -5.10 -21.17
C ALA A 128 -0.70 -6.17 -20.42
N GLY A 129 -0.57 -6.21 -19.09
CA GLY A 129 -1.35 -7.10 -18.25
C GLY A 129 -2.84 -6.82 -18.30
N VAL A 130 -3.22 -5.56 -18.28
CA VAL A 130 -4.63 -5.16 -18.43
C VAL A 130 -5.15 -5.50 -19.80
N ASP A 131 -4.39 -5.25 -20.86
CA ASP A 131 -4.80 -5.56 -22.24
C ASP A 131 -4.99 -7.06 -22.43
N ASP A 132 -4.09 -7.88 -21.88
CA ASP A 132 -4.21 -9.34 -21.93
C ASP A 132 -5.45 -9.81 -21.20
N PHE A 133 -5.73 -9.27 -20.05
CA PHE A 133 -6.92 -9.58 -19.27
C PHE A 133 -8.20 -9.21 -20.03
N LEU A 134 -8.23 -8.01 -20.62
CA LEU A 134 -9.39 -7.58 -21.42
C LEU A 134 -9.58 -8.47 -22.65
N ALA A 135 -8.50 -8.87 -23.31
CA ALA A 135 -8.57 -9.77 -24.44
C ALA A 135 -9.19 -11.12 -24.04
N GLU A 136 -8.79 -11.68 -22.89
CA GLU A 136 -9.38 -12.92 -22.38
C GLU A 136 -10.86 -12.77 -22.07
N VAL A 137 -11.25 -11.67 -21.43
CA VAL A 137 -12.65 -11.40 -21.09
C VAL A 137 -13.49 -11.29 -22.37
N LEU A 138 -13.00 -10.55 -23.37
CA LEU A 138 -13.72 -10.36 -24.64
C LEU A 138 -13.79 -11.65 -25.46
N ALA A 139 -12.73 -12.46 -25.44
CA ALA A 139 -12.71 -13.73 -26.17
C ALA A 139 -13.64 -14.77 -25.55
N GLY A 140 -13.89 -14.69 -24.25
CA GLY A 140 -14.76 -15.60 -23.53
C GLY A 140 -16.24 -15.27 -23.61
N SER A 141 -16.60 -14.17 -24.23
CA SER A 141 -18.00 -13.70 -24.27
C SER A 141 -18.78 -14.19 -25.52
#